data_bc07e9d188921c1dcf07d236f240030f
#
_entry.id   bc07e9d188921c1dcf07d236f240030f
#
_cell.length_a   1.000
_cell.length_b   1.000
_cell.length_c   1.000
_cell.angle_alpha   90.00
_cell.angle_beta   90.00
_cell.angle_gamma   90.00
#
_symmetry.space_group_name_H-M   'P 1'
#
loop_
_entity.id
_entity.type
_entity.pdbx_description
1 polymer ?
#
loop_
_entity_poly.entity_id
_entity_poly.type
_entity_poly.pdbx_seq_one_letter_code
_entity_poly.pdbx_strand_id
1 'polypeptide(L)'
;EHFEANLIKMDEVPNPNITAPEDSAAYFVLDSRLNNSYSVVFALPIENIEIYRSTDIIKGKGFETAAGSFIIKNNPQVQKMLPGLLKQWQVPAYELNDIEEIPEAPIKKHRIGLYQSWRSNMDEGWTRYVFDDLGIPFTTLHNKDFKTAGRSIDLIKDYDVIVFTSEDSNIIKKGILDSQSRRGSMPPEYTGGIGEAGVEALKSFVEKGGILVTLRNACGLAFDEFQVPAENATKEIDRSKFFCPGSILKINVDNKSPIGYGMPEEAAIMFYQSMALSTRIPSSEWDRKVVARFPKDDILLSGWLSGENMIARKGAVVDIKHKKGHIILIGFSCQHRAQSHGTYKFLLNALLYPETKFEE
;
A
#
# COMPACT_ATOMS: atom_id res chain seq x y z
N GLU A 1 -20.11 30.40 2.56
CA GLU A 1 -19.49 31.07 3.72
C GLU A 1 -18.24 31.81 3.25
N HIS A 2 -18.10 33.07 3.63
CA HIS A 2 -16.88 33.83 3.35
C HIS A 2 -15.79 33.34 4.31
N PHE A 3 -14.69 32.87 3.75
CA PHE A 3 -13.50 32.49 4.51
C PHE A 3 -12.65 33.74 4.74
N GLU A 4 -12.54 34.17 5.97
CA GLU A 4 -11.61 35.23 6.38
C GLU A 4 -10.33 34.57 6.90
N ALA A 5 -9.22 34.80 6.23
CA ALA A 5 -7.90 34.35 6.67
C ALA A 5 -6.89 35.49 6.60
N ASN A 6 -6.07 35.62 7.63
CA ASN A 6 -4.88 36.45 7.58
C ASN A 6 -3.80 35.73 6.74
N LEU A 7 -3.64 36.18 5.51
CA LEU A 7 -2.61 35.65 4.62
C LEU A 7 -1.30 36.40 4.82
N ILE A 8 -0.25 35.68 5.12
CA ILE A 8 1.11 36.21 5.20
C ILE A 8 1.84 35.75 3.93
N LYS A 9 2.31 36.69 3.12
CA LYS A 9 3.18 36.36 1.99
C LYS A 9 4.49 35.80 2.52
N MET A 10 4.85 34.62 2.07
CA MET A 10 6.12 33.98 2.40
C MET A 10 7.08 34.17 1.20
N ASP A 11 8.24 34.74 1.47
CA ASP A 11 9.28 34.94 0.43
C ASP A 11 10.08 33.66 0.20
N GLU A 12 10.10 32.74 1.17
CA GLU A 12 10.76 31.43 1.07
C GLU A 12 9.86 30.32 1.63
N VAL A 13 9.95 29.12 1.06
CA VAL A 13 9.31 27.95 1.64
C VAL A 13 9.98 27.64 2.99
N PRO A 14 9.22 27.51 4.10
CA PRO A 14 9.82 27.15 5.37
C PRO A 14 10.58 25.84 5.24
N ASN A 15 11.88 25.90 5.42
CA ASN A 15 12.70 24.71 5.51
C ASN A 15 12.68 24.24 6.97
N PRO A 16 12.10 23.09 7.29
CA PRO A 16 12.13 22.60 8.65
C PRO A 16 13.60 22.43 9.06
N ASN A 17 14.00 23.07 10.18
CA ASN A 17 15.31 22.86 10.75
C ASN A 17 15.41 21.42 11.23
N ILE A 18 15.89 20.54 10.37
CA ILE A 18 16.18 19.15 10.72
C ILE A 18 17.50 19.16 11.50
N THR A 19 17.40 19.05 12.82
CA THR A 19 18.54 18.90 13.68
C THR A 19 19.09 17.48 13.53
N ALA A 20 20.40 17.36 13.34
CA ALA A 20 21.04 16.04 13.39
C ALA A 20 20.84 15.46 14.81
N PRO A 21 20.42 14.21 14.93
CA PRO A 21 20.24 13.59 16.23
C PRO A 21 21.60 13.42 16.95
N GLU A 22 21.56 13.36 18.27
CA GLU A 22 22.76 13.15 19.08
C GLU A 22 23.27 11.71 18.96
N ASP A 23 24.58 11.54 18.82
CA ASP A 23 25.21 10.21 18.70
C ASP A 23 25.02 9.32 19.95
N SER A 24 24.67 9.90 21.09
CA SER A 24 24.49 9.21 22.36
C SER A 24 23.15 8.47 22.52
N ALA A 25 22.17 8.73 21.68
CA ALA A 25 20.86 8.08 21.76
C ALA A 25 20.98 6.57 21.45
N ALA A 26 20.21 5.74 22.17
CA ALA A 26 20.18 4.30 21.89
C ALA A 26 19.34 3.97 20.64
N TYR A 27 18.32 4.75 20.36
CA TYR A 27 17.41 4.58 19.23
C TYR A 27 17.01 5.93 18.63
N PHE A 28 16.69 5.91 17.35
CA PHE A 28 16.04 7.01 16.63
C PHE A 28 14.66 6.60 16.17
N VAL A 29 13.67 7.48 16.35
CA VAL A 29 12.28 7.23 15.95
C VAL A 29 11.88 8.14 14.81
N LEU A 30 11.35 7.55 13.73
CA LEU A 30 10.75 8.29 12.61
C LEU A 30 9.24 8.07 12.63
N ASP A 31 8.48 9.16 12.56
CA ASP A 31 7.03 9.11 12.63
C ASP A 31 6.42 8.51 11.34
N SER A 32 5.61 7.48 11.49
CA SER A 32 4.91 6.82 10.39
C SER A 32 3.85 7.70 9.70
N ARG A 33 3.45 8.81 10.32
CA ARG A 33 2.55 9.79 9.70
C ARG A 33 3.17 10.50 8.49
N LEU A 34 4.50 10.53 8.40
CA LEU A 34 5.24 11.16 7.31
C LEU A 34 5.59 10.14 6.22
N ASN A 35 5.17 10.39 4.98
CA ASN A 35 5.52 9.51 3.85
C ASN A 35 7.04 9.42 3.64
N ASN A 36 7.76 10.53 3.86
CA ASN A 36 9.21 10.59 3.72
C ASN A 36 9.96 9.76 4.78
N SER A 37 9.33 9.38 5.90
CA SER A 37 9.91 8.41 6.84
C SER A 37 10.15 7.06 6.18
N TYR A 38 9.26 6.65 5.28
CA TYR A 38 9.41 5.43 4.48
C TYR A 38 10.60 5.56 3.52
N SER A 39 10.78 6.72 2.89
CA SER A 39 11.94 7.00 2.03
C SER A 39 13.27 6.84 2.77
N VAL A 40 13.36 7.37 3.98
CA VAL A 40 14.55 7.18 4.84
C VAL A 40 14.79 5.70 5.11
N VAL A 41 13.74 4.95 5.46
CA VAL A 41 13.84 3.51 5.75
C VAL A 41 14.26 2.70 4.53
N PHE A 42 13.69 2.97 3.35
CA PHE A 42 14.08 2.30 2.10
C PHE A 42 15.51 2.64 1.67
N ALA A 43 16.02 3.82 2.03
CA ALA A 43 17.40 4.23 1.73
C ALA A 43 18.44 3.61 2.67
N LEU A 44 18.05 3.16 3.87
CA LEU A 44 18.95 2.50 4.82
C LEU A 44 19.24 1.05 4.38
N PRO A 45 20.49 0.56 4.52
CA PRO A 45 20.84 -0.84 4.29
C PRO A 45 20.39 -1.72 5.46
N ILE A 46 19.13 -2.15 5.44
CA ILE A 46 18.47 -2.89 6.53
C ILE A 46 19.20 -4.20 6.88
N GLU A 47 19.99 -4.77 5.96
CA GLU A 47 20.79 -5.98 6.21
C GLU A 47 21.80 -5.81 7.37
N ASN A 48 22.18 -4.55 7.67
CA ASN A 48 23.16 -4.21 8.70
C ASN A 48 22.60 -3.25 9.77
N ILE A 49 21.32 -2.90 9.69
CA ILE A 49 20.67 -1.93 10.57
C ILE A 49 19.35 -2.53 11.06
N GLU A 50 19.23 -2.70 12.36
CA GLU A 50 17.99 -3.15 12.98
C GLU A 50 16.99 -2.00 13.01
N ILE A 51 15.88 -2.17 12.29
CA ILE A 51 14.74 -1.24 12.25
C ILE A 51 13.49 -2.00 12.65
N TYR A 52 12.75 -1.46 13.60
CA TYR A 52 11.52 -2.07 14.10
C TYR A 52 10.33 -1.16 13.77
N ARG A 53 9.13 -1.69 13.81
CA ARG A 53 7.89 -0.90 13.75
C ARG A 53 7.17 -0.97 15.09
N SER A 54 6.85 0.19 15.66
CA SER A 54 6.06 0.22 16.89
C SER A 54 4.65 -0.35 16.64
N THR A 55 4.13 -1.08 17.60
CA THR A 55 2.75 -1.56 17.57
C THR A 55 1.76 -0.54 18.13
N ASP A 56 2.27 0.42 18.91
CA ASP A 56 1.49 1.49 19.53
C ASP A 56 2.21 2.85 19.41
N ILE A 57 1.62 3.89 19.97
CA ILE A 57 2.14 5.24 20.05
C ILE A 57 3.43 5.25 20.88
N ILE A 58 4.46 5.93 20.38
CA ILE A 58 5.68 6.17 21.16
C ILE A 58 5.63 7.60 21.71
N LYS A 59 5.80 7.73 23.03
CA LYS A 59 5.88 9.02 23.71
C LYS A 59 7.29 9.24 24.27
N GLY A 60 7.83 10.41 24.03
CA GLY A 60 9.12 10.83 24.55
C GLY A 60 9.07 12.30 25.01
N LYS A 61 10.22 12.82 25.42
CA LYS A 61 10.31 14.21 25.90
C LYS A 61 10.06 15.18 24.74
N GLY A 62 8.85 15.74 24.71
CA GLY A 62 8.46 16.76 23.71
C GLY A 62 7.98 16.20 22.38
N PHE A 63 7.74 14.89 22.27
CA PHE A 63 7.17 14.30 21.04
C PHE A 63 6.22 13.15 21.34
N GLU A 64 5.36 12.90 20.38
CA GLU A 64 4.48 11.72 20.29
C GLU A 64 4.37 11.29 18.84
N THR A 65 4.60 10.01 18.55
CA THR A 65 4.49 9.45 17.20
C THR A 65 3.35 8.45 17.12
N ALA A 66 2.86 8.16 15.92
CA ALA A 66 1.77 7.21 15.72
C ALA A 66 2.27 5.75 15.81
N ALA A 67 1.32 4.81 15.98
CA ALA A 67 1.58 3.40 15.78
C ALA A 67 2.19 3.13 14.39
N GLY A 68 3.08 2.15 14.32
CA GLY A 68 3.83 1.85 13.11
C GLY A 68 5.03 2.77 12.85
N SER A 69 5.39 3.64 13.78
CA SER A 69 6.62 4.45 13.68
C SER A 69 7.87 3.57 13.65
N PHE A 70 8.88 4.04 12.93
CA PHE A 70 10.11 3.27 12.75
C PHE A 70 11.07 3.55 13.89
N ILE A 71 11.54 2.50 14.53
CA ILE A 71 12.51 2.53 15.62
C ILE A 71 13.83 2.01 15.06
N ILE A 72 14.80 2.88 14.89
CA ILE A 72 16.11 2.57 14.31
C ILE A 72 17.11 2.43 15.46
N LYS A 73 17.68 1.25 15.62
CA LYS A 73 18.71 1.01 16.64
C LYS A 73 20.00 1.70 16.22
N ASN A 74 20.55 2.50 17.12
CA ASN A 74 21.78 3.25 16.85
C ASN A 74 23.00 2.32 16.68
N ASN A 75 23.80 2.62 15.69
CA ASN A 75 25.10 2.01 15.45
C ASN A 75 25.97 2.95 14.59
N PRO A 76 27.29 2.69 14.42
CA PRO A 76 28.17 3.58 13.65
C PRO A 76 27.73 3.82 12.21
N GLN A 77 27.03 2.87 11.58
CA GLN A 77 26.54 3.02 10.22
C GLN A 77 25.33 3.95 10.17
N VAL A 78 24.42 3.84 11.14
CA VAL A 78 23.27 4.74 11.32
C VAL A 78 23.77 6.17 11.56
N GLN A 79 24.70 6.39 12.48
CA GLN A 79 25.30 7.70 12.77
C GLN A 79 25.89 8.36 11.51
N LYS A 80 26.51 7.56 10.65
CA LYS A 80 27.11 8.05 9.39
C LYS A 80 26.07 8.43 8.34
N MET A 81 24.98 7.67 8.23
CA MET A 81 24.03 7.79 7.11
C MET A 81 22.78 8.59 7.45
N LEU A 82 22.23 8.39 8.64
CA LEU A 82 20.94 8.93 9.03
C LEU A 82 20.86 10.46 8.92
N PRO A 83 21.82 11.26 9.41
CA PRO A 83 21.75 12.73 9.33
C PRO A 83 21.60 13.24 7.89
N GLY A 84 22.31 12.65 6.94
CA GLY A 84 22.21 13.00 5.53
C GLY A 84 20.84 12.66 4.94
N LEU A 85 20.28 11.49 5.27
CA LEU A 85 18.96 11.06 4.81
C LEU A 85 17.85 11.91 5.42
N LEU A 86 17.92 12.23 6.70
CA LEU A 86 16.94 13.11 7.36
C LEU A 86 16.89 14.48 6.69
N LYS A 87 18.05 15.04 6.37
CA LYS A 87 18.15 16.33 5.66
C LYS A 87 17.62 16.21 4.23
N GLN A 88 17.98 15.16 3.50
CA GLN A 88 17.52 14.92 2.13
C GLN A 88 15.99 14.81 2.05
N TRP A 89 15.39 14.04 2.94
CA TRP A 89 13.96 13.76 2.94
C TRP A 89 13.15 14.68 3.85
N GLN A 90 13.81 15.61 4.55
CA GLN A 90 13.19 16.56 5.48
C GLN A 90 12.32 15.88 6.54
N VAL A 91 12.85 14.84 7.17
CA VAL A 91 12.19 14.05 8.21
C VAL A 91 12.85 14.33 9.55
N PRO A 92 12.09 14.74 10.59
CA PRO A 92 12.61 14.83 11.95
C PRO A 92 12.83 13.41 12.51
N ALA A 93 13.92 13.21 13.23
CA ALA A 93 14.14 12.03 14.05
C ALA A 93 14.05 12.40 15.53
N TYR A 94 13.42 11.54 16.31
CA TYR A 94 13.31 11.68 17.76
C TYR A 94 14.23 10.69 18.44
N GLU A 95 14.88 11.12 19.51
CA GLU A 95 15.84 10.33 20.28
C GLU A 95 15.16 9.58 21.42
N LEU A 96 15.51 8.30 21.58
CA LEU A 96 15.10 7.50 22.70
C LEU A 96 16.30 6.76 23.28
N ASN A 97 16.44 6.79 24.60
CA ASN A 97 17.46 6.05 25.33
C ASN A 97 16.93 4.74 25.92
N ASP A 98 15.62 4.66 26.10
CA ASP A 98 14.95 3.49 26.62
C ASP A 98 13.60 3.29 25.92
N ILE A 99 13.24 2.05 25.64
CA ILE A 99 11.96 1.67 25.04
C ILE A 99 11.43 0.51 25.88
N GLU A 100 10.25 0.71 26.49
CA GLU A 100 9.61 -0.30 27.34
C GLU A 100 9.28 -1.58 26.55
N GLU A 101 8.89 -1.46 25.30
CA GLU A 101 8.59 -2.59 24.41
C GLU A 101 9.13 -2.35 23.00
N ILE A 102 10.19 -3.08 22.63
CA ILE A 102 10.64 -3.19 21.24
C ILE A 102 9.95 -4.42 20.63
N PRO A 103 9.36 -4.32 19.42
CA PRO A 103 8.84 -5.48 18.72
C PRO A 103 9.91 -6.56 18.57
N GLU A 104 9.52 -7.81 18.69
CA GLU A 104 10.47 -8.94 18.73
C GLU A 104 11.30 -9.13 17.46
N ALA A 105 10.83 -8.65 16.31
CA ALA A 105 11.54 -8.80 15.04
C ALA A 105 11.73 -7.46 14.32
N PRO A 106 12.92 -7.20 13.76
CA PRO A 106 13.13 -6.07 12.87
C PRO A 106 12.32 -6.26 11.58
N ILE A 107 12.01 -5.15 10.93
CA ILE A 107 11.40 -5.18 9.59
C ILE A 107 12.42 -5.70 8.58
N LYS A 108 11.90 -6.36 7.54
CA LYS A 108 12.68 -6.80 6.39
C LYS A 108 12.48 -5.85 5.22
N LYS A 109 13.53 -5.61 4.46
CA LYS A 109 13.43 -4.92 3.17
C LYS A 109 12.88 -5.88 2.14
N HIS A 110 11.61 -5.69 1.78
CA HIS A 110 10.96 -6.55 0.82
C HIS A 110 11.45 -6.27 -0.60
N ARG A 111 11.60 -7.32 -1.39
CA ARG A 111 11.82 -7.28 -2.84
C ARG A 111 10.47 -7.08 -3.51
N ILE A 112 10.32 -5.95 -4.18
CA ILE A 112 9.04 -5.48 -4.68
C ILE A 112 8.95 -5.72 -6.19
N GLY A 113 7.91 -6.42 -6.63
CA GLY A 113 7.50 -6.53 -8.02
C GLY A 113 6.32 -5.60 -8.31
N LEU A 114 6.43 -4.75 -9.32
CA LEU A 114 5.32 -3.93 -9.83
C LEU A 114 4.88 -4.48 -11.18
N TYR A 115 3.66 -5.01 -11.25
CA TYR A 115 3.12 -5.56 -12.49
C TYR A 115 2.70 -4.48 -13.48
N GLN A 116 3.17 -4.64 -14.71
CA GLN A 116 2.79 -3.82 -15.85
C GLN A 116 2.35 -4.72 -17.02
N SER A 117 1.08 -4.63 -17.38
CA SER A 117 0.59 -5.22 -18.61
C SER A 117 1.17 -4.49 -19.84
N TRP A 118 1.06 -5.08 -21.03
CA TRP A 118 1.43 -4.38 -22.27
C TRP A 118 0.34 -3.42 -22.77
N ARG A 119 -0.72 -3.25 -21.99
CA ARG A 119 -1.71 -2.20 -22.18
C ARG A 119 -1.29 -0.94 -21.43
N SER A 120 -1.48 0.22 -22.06
CA SER A 120 -1.27 1.50 -21.40
C SER A 120 -2.13 1.61 -20.14
N ASN A 121 -1.49 1.81 -18.99
CA ASN A 121 -2.14 1.89 -17.69
C ASN A 121 -1.62 3.12 -16.92
N MET A 122 -2.48 4.13 -16.77
CA MET A 122 -2.11 5.35 -16.05
C MET A 122 -1.87 5.10 -14.56
N ASP A 123 -2.62 4.20 -13.92
CA ASP A 123 -2.46 3.92 -12.49
C ASP A 123 -1.12 3.23 -12.20
N GLU A 124 -0.64 2.40 -13.13
CA GLU A 124 0.71 1.84 -13.03
C GLU A 124 1.77 2.95 -13.12
N GLY A 125 1.66 3.82 -14.12
CA GLY A 125 2.57 4.95 -14.28
C GLY A 125 2.61 5.87 -13.06
N TRP A 126 1.46 6.17 -12.44
CA TRP A 126 1.41 6.96 -11.21
C TRP A 126 1.99 6.21 -10.01
N THR A 127 1.80 4.90 -9.91
CA THR A 127 2.42 4.09 -8.85
C THR A 127 3.93 4.07 -9.00
N ARG A 128 4.43 3.86 -10.21
CA ARG A 128 5.85 3.95 -10.55
C ARG A 128 6.43 5.31 -10.18
N TYR A 129 5.77 6.39 -10.57
CA TYR A 129 6.18 7.74 -10.21
C TYR A 129 6.31 7.91 -8.69
N VAL A 130 5.31 7.46 -7.91
CA VAL A 130 5.37 7.53 -6.43
C VAL A 130 6.52 6.71 -5.88
N PHE A 131 6.81 5.53 -6.44
CA PHE A 131 7.96 4.73 -5.99
C PHE A 131 9.29 5.41 -6.32
N ASP A 132 9.43 5.97 -7.52
CA ASP A 132 10.62 6.71 -7.92
C ASP A 132 10.80 7.97 -7.06
N ASP A 133 9.73 8.75 -6.84
CA ASP A 133 9.72 9.98 -6.04
C ASP A 133 10.10 9.73 -4.58
N LEU A 134 9.64 8.61 -4.00
CA LEU A 134 9.96 8.20 -2.63
C LEU A 134 11.25 7.35 -2.52
N GLY A 135 11.93 7.08 -3.63
CA GLY A 135 13.16 6.28 -3.65
C GLY A 135 12.93 4.81 -3.27
N ILE A 136 11.75 4.25 -3.56
CA ILE A 136 11.39 2.87 -3.28
C ILE A 136 11.88 1.97 -4.41
N PRO A 137 12.79 1.02 -4.17
CA PRO A 137 13.28 0.11 -5.20
C PRO A 137 12.21 -0.93 -5.58
N PHE A 138 12.04 -1.16 -6.87
CA PHE A 138 11.11 -2.18 -7.39
C PHE A 138 11.61 -2.77 -8.71
N THR A 139 11.09 -3.93 -9.06
CA THR A 139 11.30 -4.58 -10.37
C THR A 139 10.00 -4.57 -11.15
N THR A 140 10.05 -4.16 -12.42
CA THR A 140 8.88 -4.26 -13.29
C THR A 140 8.65 -5.71 -13.70
N LEU A 141 7.43 -6.21 -13.49
CA LEU A 141 6.96 -7.53 -13.90
C LEU A 141 6.03 -7.41 -15.10
N HIS A 142 6.35 -8.12 -16.17
CA HIS A 142 5.48 -8.23 -17.34
C HIS A 142 4.87 -9.63 -17.47
N ASN A 143 3.91 -9.78 -18.37
CA ASN A 143 3.25 -11.05 -18.65
C ASN A 143 4.24 -12.22 -18.90
N LYS A 144 5.39 -11.94 -19.52
CA LYS A 144 6.44 -12.93 -19.79
C LYS A 144 7.06 -13.52 -18.53
N ASP A 145 7.13 -12.73 -17.45
CA ASP A 145 7.75 -13.12 -16.18
C ASP A 145 6.88 -14.12 -15.42
N PHE A 146 5.62 -14.27 -15.84
CA PHE A 146 4.67 -15.28 -15.38
C PHE A 146 4.53 -16.47 -16.34
N LYS A 147 5.35 -16.52 -17.40
CA LYS A 147 5.30 -17.56 -18.45
C LYS A 147 6.67 -18.20 -18.57
N THR A 148 6.86 -19.38 -18.02
CA THR A 148 8.04 -20.19 -18.31
C THR A 148 7.63 -21.44 -19.05
N ALA A 149 8.22 -21.67 -20.21
CA ALA A 149 7.97 -22.89 -21.00
C ALA A 149 8.34 -24.13 -20.17
N GLY A 150 7.33 -24.84 -19.66
CA GLY A 150 7.48 -26.14 -19.00
C GLY A 150 8.09 -26.14 -17.59
N ARG A 151 8.25 -24.98 -16.92
CA ARG A 151 8.73 -24.90 -15.53
C ARG A 151 7.72 -24.19 -14.65
N SER A 152 7.57 -24.63 -13.41
CA SER A 152 6.83 -23.87 -12.39
C SER A 152 7.59 -22.59 -12.02
N ILE A 153 6.88 -21.47 -11.99
CA ILE A 153 7.43 -20.19 -11.59
C ILE A 153 7.36 -20.11 -10.07
N ASP A 154 8.48 -19.85 -9.41
CA ASP A 154 8.56 -19.73 -7.97
C ASP A 154 8.85 -18.27 -7.59
N LEU A 155 7.80 -17.44 -7.64
CA LEU A 155 7.88 -15.98 -7.41
C LEU A 155 8.45 -15.61 -6.04
N ILE A 156 8.28 -16.45 -5.01
CA ILE A 156 8.78 -16.17 -3.66
C ILE A 156 10.32 -16.16 -3.57
N LYS A 157 11.00 -16.74 -4.55
CA LYS A 157 12.47 -16.68 -4.60
C LYS A 157 12.99 -15.29 -4.94
N ASP A 158 12.22 -14.53 -5.71
CA ASP A 158 12.66 -13.25 -6.26
C ASP A 158 11.89 -12.06 -5.66
N TYR A 159 10.69 -12.29 -5.10
CA TYR A 159 9.81 -11.24 -4.60
C TYR A 159 9.23 -11.60 -3.23
N ASP A 160 9.01 -10.58 -2.42
CA ASP A 160 8.30 -10.68 -1.14
C ASP A 160 6.93 -9.98 -1.25
N VAL A 161 6.84 -8.92 -2.06
CA VAL A 161 5.60 -8.18 -2.34
C VAL A 161 5.42 -8.03 -3.84
N ILE A 162 4.23 -8.32 -4.35
CA ILE A 162 3.84 -8.05 -5.74
C ILE A 162 2.63 -7.14 -5.76
N VAL A 163 2.75 -6.03 -6.49
CA VAL A 163 1.71 -5.00 -6.60
C VAL A 163 1.07 -5.05 -7.98
N PHE A 164 -0.25 -5.22 -8.01
CA PHE A 164 -1.09 -5.04 -9.20
C PHE A 164 -1.87 -3.74 -9.06
N THR A 165 -1.58 -2.80 -9.93
CA THR A 165 -2.32 -1.54 -10.03
C THR A 165 -3.65 -1.75 -10.73
N SER A 166 -4.49 -0.71 -10.80
CA SER A 166 -5.82 -0.83 -11.38
C SER A 166 -5.79 -1.31 -12.83
N GLU A 167 -5.97 -2.60 -13.02
CA GLU A 167 -6.15 -3.26 -14.32
C GLU A 167 -7.29 -4.28 -14.20
N ASP A 168 -8.04 -4.52 -15.26
CA ASP A 168 -9.11 -5.51 -15.29
C ASP A 168 -8.55 -6.94 -15.15
N SER A 169 -9.19 -7.79 -14.35
CA SER A 169 -8.74 -9.16 -14.08
C SER A 169 -8.62 -10.00 -15.36
N ASN A 170 -9.50 -9.80 -16.35
CA ASN A 170 -9.40 -10.49 -17.63
C ASN A 170 -8.19 -10.01 -18.44
N ILE A 171 -7.85 -8.70 -18.36
CA ILE A 171 -6.64 -8.19 -19.02
C ILE A 171 -5.39 -8.72 -18.34
N ILE A 172 -5.37 -8.78 -17.02
CA ILE A 172 -4.25 -9.40 -16.29
C ILE A 172 -4.11 -10.87 -16.71
N LYS A 173 -5.19 -11.65 -16.66
CA LYS A 173 -5.15 -13.10 -16.90
C LYS A 173 -4.99 -13.46 -18.37
N LYS A 174 -5.81 -12.88 -19.24
CA LYS A 174 -5.90 -13.26 -20.67
C LYS A 174 -5.13 -12.32 -21.58
N GLY A 175 -4.88 -11.08 -21.12
CA GLY A 175 -4.21 -10.06 -21.93
C GLY A 175 -5.05 -9.55 -23.10
N ILE A 176 -4.37 -8.91 -24.04
CA ILE A 176 -4.95 -8.54 -25.33
C ILE A 176 -4.67 -9.65 -26.31
N LEU A 177 -5.71 -10.20 -26.90
CA LEU A 177 -5.57 -11.19 -27.98
C LEU A 177 -5.25 -10.46 -29.29
N ASP A 178 -4.45 -11.10 -30.16
CA ASP A 178 -4.06 -10.55 -31.47
C ASP A 178 -5.27 -10.13 -32.31
N SER A 179 -6.34 -10.93 -32.29
CA SER A 179 -7.61 -10.62 -32.95
C SER A 179 -8.32 -9.34 -32.46
N GLN A 180 -7.92 -8.82 -31.30
CA GLN A 180 -8.49 -7.60 -30.69
C GLN A 180 -7.63 -6.36 -30.96
N SER A 181 -6.48 -6.52 -31.59
CA SER A 181 -5.61 -5.41 -31.97
C SER A 181 -6.23 -4.64 -33.14
N ARG A 182 -6.59 -3.39 -32.88
CA ARG A 182 -7.11 -2.47 -33.94
C ARG A 182 -6.02 -1.99 -34.89
N ARG A 183 -4.74 -2.31 -34.67
CA ARG A 183 -3.57 -1.77 -35.38
C ARG A 183 -2.76 -2.83 -36.12
N GLY A 184 -3.30 -4.05 -36.33
CA GLY A 184 -2.61 -5.18 -36.98
C GLY A 184 -2.12 -6.21 -35.98
N SER A 185 -1.32 -7.19 -36.42
CA SER A 185 -0.82 -8.24 -35.53
C SER A 185 0.16 -7.68 -34.50
N MET A 186 0.00 -8.11 -33.28
CA MET A 186 0.89 -7.77 -32.17
C MET A 186 2.02 -8.79 -32.10
N PRO A 187 3.28 -8.38 -31.84
CA PRO A 187 4.34 -9.34 -31.56
C PRO A 187 3.93 -10.32 -30.44
N PRO A 188 4.27 -11.62 -30.58
CA PRO A 188 3.83 -12.65 -29.64
C PRO A 188 4.19 -12.37 -28.18
N GLU A 189 5.29 -11.68 -27.92
CA GLU A 189 5.74 -11.29 -26.58
C GLU A 189 4.81 -10.31 -25.88
N TYR A 190 4.00 -9.56 -26.64
CA TYR A 190 3.04 -8.58 -26.11
C TYR A 190 1.60 -9.10 -26.04
N THR A 191 1.36 -10.30 -26.58
CA THR A 191 0.04 -10.92 -26.58
C THR A 191 -0.21 -11.76 -25.33
N GLY A 192 -1.48 -11.91 -24.97
CA GLY A 192 -1.90 -12.66 -23.80
C GLY A 192 -1.57 -11.97 -22.48
N GLY A 193 -2.07 -12.55 -21.40
CA GLY A 193 -1.84 -12.13 -20.02
C GLY A 193 -0.89 -13.07 -19.27
N ILE A 194 -0.99 -13.12 -17.93
CA ILE A 194 -0.21 -14.04 -17.10
C ILE A 194 -0.64 -15.50 -17.27
N GLY A 195 -1.87 -15.75 -17.76
CA GLY A 195 -2.45 -17.09 -17.97
C GLY A 195 -2.74 -17.85 -16.68
N GLU A 196 -3.18 -19.10 -16.82
CA GLU A 196 -3.44 -19.99 -15.67
C GLU A 196 -2.14 -20.26 -14.88
N ALA A 197 -1.03 -20.47 -15.57
CA ALA A 197 0.26 -20.71 -14.93
C ALA A 197 0.70 -19.53 -14.02
N GLY A 198 0.47 -18.28 -14.47
CA GLY A 198 0.75 -17.11 -13.67
C GLY A 198 -0.17 -16.97 -12.46
N VAL A 199 -1.45 -17.33 -12.62
CA VAL A 199 -2.41 -17.38 -11.50
C VAL A 199 -1.97 -18.40 -10.45
N GLU A 200 -1.61 -19.61 -10.86
CA GLU A 200 -1.13 -20.65 -9.94
C GLU A 200 0.22 -20.27 -9.28
N ALA A 201 1.10 -19.57 -10.01
CA ALA A 201 2.33 -19.04 -9.44
C ALA A 201 2.04 -17.97 -8.35
N LEU A 202 1.05 -17.09 -8.57
CA LEU A 202 0.62 -16.10 -7.56
C LEU A 202 -0.03 -16.76 -6.35
N LYS A 203 -0.85 -17.81 -6.53
CA LYS A 203 -1.41 -18.57 -5.41
C LYS A 203 -0.29 -19.20 -4.57
N SER A 204 0.63 -19.92 -5.21
CA SER A 204 1.79 -20.49 -4.54
C SER A 204 2.66 -19.44 -3.84
N PHE A 205 2.81 -18.25 -4.45
CA PHE A 205 3.52 -17.09 -3.85
C PHE A 205 2.88 -16.69 -2.54
N VAL A 206 1.55 -16.45 -2.51
CA VAL A 206 0.82 -16.09 -1.30
C VAL A 206 0.90 -17.21 -0.26
N GLU A 207 0.65 -18.45 -0.64
CA GLU A 207 0.70 -19.60 0.28
C GLU A 207 2.05 -19.76 0.99
N LYS A 208 3.14 -19.38 0.31
CA LYS A 208 4.51 -19.46 0.85
C LYS A 208 4.94 -18.25 1.67
N GLY A 209 4.08 -17.23 1.81
CA GLY A 209 4.34 -16.05 2.64
C GLY A 209 4.48 -14.74 1.86
N GLY A 210 4.26 -14.76 0.55
CA GLY A 210 4.26 -13.55 -0.27
C GLY A 210 3.05 -12.65 -0.01
N ILE A 211 3.21 -11.37 -0.28
CA ILE A 211 2.18 -10.35 -0.11
C ILE A 211 1.71 -9.89 -1.50
N LEU A 212 0.46 -10.16 -1.81
CA LEU A 212 -0.18 -9.70 -3.04
C LEU A 212 -0.99 -8.43 -2.75
N VAL A 213 -0.61 -7.31 -3.35
CA VAL A 213 -1.32 -6.04 -3.21
C VAL A 213 -2.11 -5.77 -4.49
N THR A 214 -3.40 -5.53 -4.37
CA THR A 214 -4.27 -5.21 -5.51
C THR A 214 -4.98 -3.89 -5.28
N LEU A 215 -4.94 -3.02 -6.30
CA LEU A 215 -5.56 -1.70 -6.27
C LEU A 215 -6.76 -1.66 -7.21
N ARG A 216 -7.89 -1.14 -6.73
CA ARG A 216 -9.09 -0.90 -7.55
C ARG A 216 -9.52 -2.13 -8.36
N ASN A 217 -9.55 -2.01 -9.70
CA ASN A 217 -10.00 -3.07 -10.61
C ASN A 217 -9.17 -4.35 -10.50
N ALA A 218 -7.89 -4.25 -10.11
CA ALA A 218 -7.04 -5.44 -9.90
C ALA A 218 -7.51 -6.31 -8.71
N CYS A 219 -8.33 -5.78 -7.79
CA CYS A 219 -8.98 -6.61 -6.77
C CYS A 219 -9.85 -7.72 -7.41
N GLY A 220 -10.33 -7.51 -8.65
CA GLY A 220 -11.03 -8.53 -9.44
C GLY A 220 -10.23 -9.81 -9.57
N LEU A 221 -8.90 -9.76 -9.73
CA LEU A 221 -8.05 -10.93 -9.79
C LEU A 221 -8.17 -11.78 -8.51
N ALA A 222 -8.21 -11.15 -7.34
CA ALA A 222 -8.36 -11.85 -6.08
C ALA A 222 -9.76 -12.48 -5.96
N PHE A 223 -10.81 -11.79 -6.39
CA PHE A 223 -12.18 -12.32 -6.35
C PHE A 223 -12.37 -13.50 -7.31
N ASP A 224 -11.90 -13.36 -8.54
CA ASP A 224 -12.15 -14.31 -9.61
C ASP A 224 -11.28 -15.57 -9.48
N GLU A 225 -10.02 -15.42 -9.06
CA GLU A 225 -9.02 -16.50 -9.13
C GLU A 225 -8.69 -17.11 -7.76
N PHE A 226 -8.73 -16.32 -6.67
CA PHE A 226 -8.36 -16.81 -5.34
C PHE A 226 -9.58 -17.17 -4.48
N GLN A 227 -10.79 -16.76 -4.89
CA GLN A 227 -12.02 -16.99 -4.13
C GLN A 227 -11.97 -16.43 -2.69
N VAL A 228 -11.31 -15.30 -2.53
CA VAL A 228 -11.15 -14.64 -1.23
C VAL A 228 -12.50 -14.38 -0.54
N PRO A 229 -12.55 -14.27 0.80
CA PRO A 229 -13.80 -13.98 1.53
C PRO A 229 -14.22 -12.51 1.42
N ALA A 230 -14.11 -11.94 0.23
CA ALA A 230 -14.48 -10.57 -0.11
C ALA A 230 -14.97 -10.48 -1.56
N GLU A 231 -15.74 -9.45 -1.86
CA GLU A 231 -16.29 -9.18 -3.19
C GLU A 231 -16.50 -7.68 -3.42
N ASN A 232 -16.64 -7.26 -4.68
CA ASN A 232 -17.01 -5.89 -5.03
C ASN A 232 -18.50 -5.67 -4.75
N ALA A 233 -18.81 -4.93 -3.70
CA ALA A 233 -20.19 -4.61 -3.30
C ALA A 233 -20.94 -3.70 -4.29
N THR A 234 -20.23 -3.05 -5.21
CA THR A 234 -20.82 -2.08 -6.15
C THR A 234 -20.87 -2.59 -7.59
N LYS A 235 -20.42 -3.83 -7.87
CA LYS A 235 -20.25 -4.38 -9.24
C LYS A 235 -21.54 -4.39 -10.08
N GLU A 236 -22.65 -4.75 -9.47
CA GLU A 236 -23.93 -4.99 -10.17
C GLU A 236 -25.02 -4.00 -9.77
N ILE A 237 -24.65 -2.92 -9.11
CA ILE A 237 -25.63 -1.91 -8.70
C ILE A 237 -25.94 -1.00 -9.89
N ASP A 238 -27.22 -0.89 -10.22
CA ASP A 238 -27.68 0.03 -11.25
C ASP A 238 -27.30 1.48 -10.93
N ARG A 239 -26.89 2.25 -11.94
CA ARG A 239 -26.47 3.65 -11.79
C ARG A 239 -27.54 4.57 -11.20
N SER A 240 -28.81 4.21 -11.31
CA SER A 240 -29.91 4.93 -10.66
C SER A 240 -29.94 4.74 -9.14
N LYS A 241 -29.37 3.63 -8.65
CA LYS A 241 -29.31 3.30 -7.22
C LYS A 241 -28.01 3.69 -6.56
N PHE A 242 -26.89 3.65 -7.30
CA PHE A 242 -25.58 4.07 -6.82
C PHE A 242 -24.82 4.80 -7.92
N PHE A 243 -24.39 6.02 -7.63
CA PHE A 243 -23.61 6.83 -8.57
C PHE A 243 -22.61 7.68 -7.81
N CYS A 244 -21.32 7.50 -8.11
CA CYS A 244 -20.20 8.30 -7.60
C CYS A 244 -19.19 8.51 -8.74
N PRO A 245 -19.30 9.60 -9.51
CA PRO A 245 -18.48 9.82 -10.71
C PRO A 245 -17.03 10.17 -10.42
N GLY A 246 -16.75 10.62 -9.20
CA GLY A 246 -15.45 11.04 -8.70
C GLY A 246 -15.65 12.02 -7.57
N SER A 247 -15.44 11.58 -6.34
CA SER A 247 -15.75 12.36 -5.13
C SER A 247 -14.77 12.06 -4.02
N ILE A 248 -14.64 12.97 -3.09
CA ILE A 248 -13.90 12.74 -1.86
C ILE A 248 -14.84 12.13 -0.82
N LEU A 249 -14.53 10.93 -0.39
CA LEU A 249 -15.32 10.19 0.58
C LEU A 249 -14.55 9.96 1.88
N LYS A 250 -15.28 9.93 2.98
CA LYS A 250 -14.77 9.62 4.31
C LYS A 250 -14.64 8.11 4.49
N ILE A 251 -13.59 7.70 5.16
CA ILE A 251 -13.39 6.34 5.66
C ILE A 251 -12.92 6.38 7.12
N ASN A 252 -13.29 5.37 7.89
CA ASN A 252 -12.76 5.10 9.22
C ASN A 252 -11.67 4.05 9.10
N VAL A 253 -10.51 4.27 9.72
CA VAL A 253 -9.32 3.44 9.62
C VAL A 253 -8.98 2.81 10.95
N ASP A 254 -8.74 1.50 10.96
CA ASP A 254 -8.04 0.83 12.05
C ASP A 254 -6.54 1.10 11.93
N ASN A 255 -6.09 2.18 12.53
CA ASN A 255 -4.69 2.62 12.50
C ASN A 255 -3.76 1.84 13.43
N LYS A 256 -4.27 0.84 14.15
CA LYS A 256 -3.50 -0.17 14.86
C LYS A 256 -3.22 -1.42 14.00
N SER A 257 -3.85 -1.53 12.85
CA SER A 257 -3.54 -2.57 11.86
C SER A 257 -2.26 -2.20 11.10
N PRO A 258 -1.37 -3.16 10.79
CA PRO A 258 -0.16 -2.90 10.02
C PRO A 258 -0.39 -2.10 8.73
N ILE A 259 -1.44 -2.39 7.98
CA ILE A 259 -1.79 -1.65 6.75
C ILE A 259 -2.32 -0.23 7.06
N GLY A 260 -2.87 0.00 8.25
CA GLY A 260 -3.39 1.29 8.69
C GLY A 260 -2.39 2.18 9.44
N TYR A 261 -1.17 1.72 9.69
CA TYR A 261 -0.18 2.47 10.45
C TYR A 261 0.07 3.87 9.90
N GLY A 262 0.19 4.85 10.80
CA GLY A 262 0.40 6.27 10.45
C GLY A 262 -0.80 6.97 9.83
N MET A 263 -1.93 6.27 9.61
CA MET A 263 -3.17 6.89 9.16
C MET A 263 -3.93 7.50 10.33
N PRO A 264 -4.68 8.60 10.12
CA PRO A 264 -5.66 9.06 11.11
C PRO A 264 -6.85 8.08 11.20
N GLU A 265 -7.58 8.10 12.32
CA GLU A 265 -8.79 7.27 12.49
C GLU A 265 -9.89 7.59 11.45
N GLU A 266 -9.99 8.84 11.03
CA GLU A 266 -10.81 9.27 9.90
C GLU A 266 -9.92 9.82 8.79
N ALA A 267 -10.12 9.36 7.55
CA ALA A 267 -9.37 9.80 6.39
C ALA A 267 -10.29 10.09 5.20
N ALA A 268 -9.79 10.91 4.30
CA ALA A 268 -10.43 11.23 3.03
C ALA A 268 -9.79 10.42 1.90
N ILE A 269 -10.60 9.80 1.04
CA ILE A 269 -10.14 9.08 -0.14
C ILE A 269 -10.74 9.65 -1.41
N MET A 270 -10.02 9.57 -2.52
CA MET A 270 -10.57 9.82 -3.85
C MET A 270 -11.28 8.56 -4.35
N PHE A 271 -12.60 8.63 -4.42
CA PHE A 271 -13.44 7.56 -4.94
C PHE A 271 -13.78 7.83 -6.42
N TYR A 272 -12.90 7.39 -7.31
CA TYR A 272 -13.06 7.51 -8.77
C TYR A 272 -12.91 6.16 -9.42
N GLN A 273 -13.94 5.66 -10.08
CA GLN A 273 -13.99 4.28 -10.61
C GLN A 273 -13.50 3.25 -9.57
N SER A 274 -13.82 3.49 -8.33
CA SER A 274 -13.43 2.70 -7.16
C SER A 274 -14.54 1.73 -6.78
N MET A 275 -14.28 0.88 -5.80
CA MET A 275 -15.26 -0.09 -5.30
C MET A 275 -15.33 -0.08 -3.78
N ALA A 276 -16.47 -0.44 -3.25
CA ALA A 276 -16.62 -0.83 -1.86
C ALA A 276 -16.57 -2.36 -1.75
N LEU A 277 -16.00 -2.85 -0.65
CA LEU A 277 -15.73 -4.27 -0.44
C LEU A 277 -16.72 -4.86 0.56
N SER A 278 -17.54 -5.81 0.13
CA SER A 278 -18.27 -6.68 1.04
C SER A 278 -17.35 -7.82 1.50
N THR A 279 -17.42 -8.18 2.77
CA THR A 279 -16.70 -9.34 3.30
C THR A 279 -17.68 -10.34 3.89
N ARG A 280 -17.35 -11.62 3.77
CA ARG A 280 -18.09 -12.74 4.38
C ARG A 280 -17.26 -13.39 5.49
N ILE A 281 -17.88 -14.23 6.29
CA ILE A 281 -17.17 -15.03 7.29
C ILE A 281 -16.19 -15.95 6.54
N PRO A 282 -14.88 -15.92 6.85
CA PRO A 282 -13.91 -16.75 6.18
C PRO A 282 -14.05 -18.22 6.60
N SER A 283 -13.63 -19.14 5.74
CA SER A 283 -13.41 -20.54 6.09
C SER A 283 -12.12 -20.69 6.90
N SER A 284 -11.86 -21.88 7.42
CA SER A 284 -10.70 -22.16 8.28
C SER A 284 -9.32 -21.87 7.65
N GLU A 285 -9.25 -21.80 6.30
CA GLU A 285 -7.98 -21.51 5.60
C GLU A 285 -7.74 -20.02 5.38
N TRP A 286 -8.71 -19.19 5.67
CA TRP A 286 -8.71 -17.76 5.43
C TRP A 286 -9.00 -16.99 6.71
N ASP A 287 -8.31 -15.89 6.89
CA ASP A 287 -8.70 -14.85 7.83
C ASP A 287 -8.79 -13.52 7.10
N ARG A 288 -9.52 -12.55 7.68
CA ARG A 288 -9.66 -11.23 7.08
C ARG A 288 -9.79 -10.15 8.14
N LYS A 289 -9.16 -9.02 7.89
CA LYS A 289 -9.29 -7.80 8.67
C LYS A 289 -9.73 -6.65 7.78
N VAL A 290 -10.84 -5.99 8.13
CA VAL A 290 -11.25 -4.75 7.46
C VAL A 290 -10.47 -3.61 8.08
N VAL A 291 -9.43 -3.16 7.38
CA VAL A 291 -8.52 -2.10 7.83
C VAL A 291 -9.14 -0.72 7.71
N ALA A 292 -9.90 -0.49 6.63
CA ALA A 292 -10.61 0.77 6.45
C ALA A 292 -12.02 0.49 5.93
N ARG A 293 -13.01 1.26 6.41
CA ARG A 293 -14.41 1.11 6.03
C ARG A 293 -15.10 2.46 5.88
N PHE A 294 -16.10 2.51 5.02
CA PHE A 294 -17.00 3.66 4.95
C PHE A 294 -17.82 3.75 6.24
N PRO A 295 -18.05 4.95 6.81
CA PRO A 295 -18.94 5.13 7.96
C PRO A 295 -20.38 4.72 7.62
N LYS A 296 -21.26 4.78 8.62
CA LYS A 296 -22.67 4.45 8.44
C LYS A 296 -23.40 5.50 7.61
N ASP A 297 -23.05 6.77 7.80
CA ASP A 297 -23.66 7.98 7.25
C ASP A 297 -22.57 9.07 7.11
N ASP A 298 -22.90 10.19 6.50
CA ASP A 298 -21.98 11.31 6.24
C ASP A 298 -20.68 10.89 5.50
N ILE A 299 -20.82 10.04 4.49
CA ILE A 299 -19.70 9.50 3.72
C ILE A 299 -19.13 10.55 2.76
N LEU A 300 -19.99 11.38 2.16
CA LEU A 300 -19.58 12.39 1.18
C LEU A 300 -18.91 13.57 1.87
N LEU A 301 -17.65 13.85 1.52
CA LEU A 301 -16.95 15.05 1.94
C LEU A 301 -16.99 16.15 0.87
N SER A 302 -16.85 15.77 -0.40
CA SER A 302 -16.90 16.71 -1.53
C SER A 302 -17.23 15.96 -2.83
N GLY A 303 -17.97 16.60 -3.72
CA GLY A 303 -18.38 16.04 -5.00
C GLY A 303 -19.83 15.57 -5.01
N TRP A 304 -20.10 14.43 -5.64
CA TRP A 304 -21.45 13.89 -5.79
C TRP A 304 -21.48 12.40 -5.43
N LEU A 305 -22.38 12.05 -4.54
CA LEU A 305 -22.66 10.67 -4.14
C LEU A 305 -24.17 10.46 -4.09
N SER A 306 -24.69 9.56 -4.91
CA SER A 306 -26.06 9.07 -4.83
C SER A 306 -26.05 7.61 -4.39
N GLY A 307 -26.94 7.22 -3.48
CA GLY A 307 -27.01 5.86 -2.97
C GLY A 307 -25.94 5.55 -1.92
N GLU A 308 -25.62 6.50 -1.06
CA GLU A 308 -24.65 6.37 0.02
C GLU A 308 -24.80 5.08 0.85
N ASN A 309 -26.04 4.68 1.13
CA ASN A 309 -26.38 3.47 1.86
C ASN A 309 -25.86 2.18 1.21
N MET A 310 -25.57 2.17 -0.10
CA MET A 310 -25.03 1.01 -0.81
C MET A 310 -23.58 0.70 -0.40
N ILE A 311 -22.82 1.71 0.00
CA ILE A 311 -21.42 1.55 0.44
C ILE A 311 -21.25 1.70 1.95
N ALA A 312 -22.28 2.16 2.66
CA ALA A 312 -22.25 2.33 4.12
C ALA A 312 -21.77 1.06 4.82
N ARG A 313 -20.81 1.20 5.76
CA ARG A 313 -20.17 0.12 6.53
C ARG A 313 -19.40 -0.92 5.71
N LYS A 314 -19.31 -0.78 4.39
CA LYS A 314 -18.48 -1.64 3.55
C LYS A 314 -16.99 -1.32 3.72
N GLY A 315 -16.13 -2.29 3.41
CA GLY A 315 -14.69 -2.09 3.42
C GLY A 315 -14.22 -1.19 2.29
N ALA A 316 -13.20 -0.40 2.55
CA ALA A 316 -12.40 0.32 1.55
C ALA A 316 -11.02 -0.33 1.39
N VAL A 317 -10.48 -0.88 2.49
CA VAL A 317 -9.22 -1.64 2.52
C VAL A 317 -9.43 -2.88 3.36
N VAL A 318 -9.03 -4.04 2.83
CA VAL A 318 -9.15 -5.34 3.51
C VAL A 318 -7.82 -6.08 3.41
N ASP A 319 -7.31 -6.53 4.53
CA ASP A 319 -6.18 -7.46 4.64
C ASP A 319 -6.71 -8.88 4.80
N ILE A 320 -6.33 -9.76 3.91
CA ILE A 320 -6.76 -11.16 3.88
C ILE A 320 -5.54 -12.05 4.08
N LYS A 321 -5.50 -12.77 5.19
CA LYS A 321 -4.48 -13.78 5.44
C LYS A 321 -4.88 -15.11 4.81
N HIS A 322 -3.94 -15.72 4.10
CA HIS A 322 -4.08 -17.06 3.55
C HIS A 322 -2.79 -17.85 3.75
N LYS A 323 -2.87 -18.93 4.52
CA LYS A 323 -1.69 -19.71 4.94
C LYS A 323 -0.62 -18.78 5.54
N LYS A 324 0.55 -18.67 4.88
CA LYS A 324 1.68 -17.84 5.36
C LYS A 324 1.67 -16.41 4.83
N GLY A 325 0.90 -16.10 3.80
CA GLY A 325 0.92 -14.81 3.12
C GLY A 325 -0.36 -14.01 3.25
N HIS A 326 -0.37 -12.88 2.56
CA HIS A 326 -1.43 -11.90 2.61
C HIS A 326 -1.89 -11.46 1.22
N ILE A 327 -3.17 -11.15 1.08
CA ILE A 327 -3.76 -10.47 -0.06
C ILE A 327 -4.35 -9.16 0.44
N ILE A 328 -3.76 -8.03 0.04
CA ILE A 328 -4.22 -6.71 0.44
C ILE A 328 -5.10 -6.14 -0.66
N LEU A 329 -6.38 -5.95 -0.36
CA LEU A 329 -7.35 -5.36 -1.26
C LEU A 329 -7.53 -3.89 -0.93
N ILE A 330 -7.18 -3.00 -1.84
CA ILE A 330 -7.41 -1.55 -1.73
C ILE A 330 -8.42 -1.16 -2.81
N GLY A 331 -9.67 -0.90 -2.43
CA GLY A 331 -10.79 -0.69 -3.35
C GLY A 331 -10.72 0.62 -4.17
N PHE A 332 -9.70 1.45 -3.96
CA PHE A 332 -9.49 2.74 -4.61
C PHE A 332 -8.02 2.96 -4.99
N SER A 333 -7.72 3.98 -5.80
CA SER A 333 -6.34 4.37 -6.08
C SER A 333 -5.80 5.23 -4.92
N CYS A 334 -5.11 4.60 -3.98
CA CYS A 334 -4.55 5.29 -2.82
C CYS A 334 -3.45 6.30 -3.19
N GLN A 335 -2.88 6.17 -4.38
CA GLN A 335 -1.87 7.06 -4.97
C GLN A 335 -2.44 7.97 -6.07
N HIS A 336 -3.75 8.13 -6.16
CA HIS A 336 -4.46 8.79 -7.25
C HIS A 336 -3.71 9.97 -7.87
N ARG A 337 -3.20 9.80 -9.09
CA ARG A 337 -2.42 10.79 -9.86
C ARG A 337 -1.26 11.41 -9.09
N ALA A 338 -0.66 10.67 -8.16
CA ALA A 338 0.34 11.17 -7.21
C ALA A 338 -0.09 12.43 -6.43
N GLN A 339 -1.38 12.61 -6.19
CA GLN A 339 -1.96 13.77 -5.49
C GLN A 339 -2.49 13.43 -4.10
N SER A 340 -2.91 12.18 -3.87
CA SER A 340 -3.52 11.75 -2.61
C SER A 340 -2.47 11.32 -1.57
N HIS A 341 -1.51 12.20 -1.23
CA HIS A 341 -0.40 11.91 -0.31
C HIS A 341 -0.85 11.32 1.04
N GLY A 342 -2.02 11.73 1.53
CA GLY A 342 -2.59 11.23 2.79
C GLY A 342 -2.90 9.74 2.81
N THR A 343 -3.13 9.12 1.63
CA THR A 343 -3.52 7.71 1.51
C THR A 343 -2.44 6.78 0.98
N TYR A 344 -1.25 7.30 0.63
CA TYR A 344 -0.11 6.48 0.20
C TYR A 344 0.23 5.40 1.22
N LYS A 345 0.04 5.68 2.51
CA LYS A 345 0.37 4.78 3.61
C LYS A 345 -0.25 3.40 3.49
N PHE A 346 -1.44 3.25 2.93
CA PHE A 346 -2.02 1.93 2.69
C PHE A 346 -1.13 1.06 1.80
N LEU A 347 -0.56 1.66 0.74
CA LEU A 347 0.39 0.98 -0.14
C LEU A 347 1.76 0.83 0.52
N LEU A 348 2.32 1.91 1.07
CA LEU A 348 3.64 1.91 1.69
C LEU A 348 3.74 0.92 2.86
N ASN A 349 2.69 0.79 3.65
CA ASN A 349 2.63 -0.18 4.73
C ASN A 349 2.63 -1.63 4.21
N ALA A 350 1.97 -1.89 3.09
CA ALA A 350 1.99 -3.21 2.47
C ALA A 350 3.39 -3.58 1.96
N LEU A 351 4.18 -2.58 1.50
CA LEU A 351 5.57 -2.80 1.07
C LEU A 351 6.54 -3.07 2.24
N LEU A 352 6.19 -2.70 3.46
CA LEU A 352 6.94 -2.93 4.70
C LEU A 352 6.09 -3.68 5.73
N TYR A 353 5.28 -4.61 5.27
CA TYR A 353 4.44 -5.42 6.14
C TYR A 353 5.32 -6.21 7.13
N PRO A 354 5.05 -6.12 8.45
CA PRO A 354 5.87 -6.83 9.43
C PRO A 354 5.74 -8.34 9.26
N GLU A 355 6.84 -9.06 9.38
CA GLU A 355 6.80 -10.52 9.42
C GLU A 355 5.99 -10.97 10.63
N THR A 356 4.90 -11.67 10.40
CA THR A 356 4.17 -12.34 11.48
C THR A 356 4.95 -13.60 11.87
N LYS A 357 5.46 -13.66 13.10
CA LYS A 357 5.88 -14.95 13.64
C LYS A 357 4.64 -15.87 13.67
N PHE A 358 4.75 -17.01 13.01
CA PHE A 358 3.75 -18.05 13.16
C PHE A 358 3.99 -18.71 14.54
N GLU A 359 3.03 -18.61 15.43
CA GLU A 359 2.91 -19.59 16.50
C GLU A 359 2.65 -20.95 15.81
N GLU A 360 3.59 -21.88 15.95
CA GLU A 360 3.50 -23.25 15.46
C GLU A 360 2.40 -24.03 16.19
#